data_c6b94e4a7adec8a14b846d81532cc0c2
#
_entry.id   c6b94e4a7adec8a14b846d81532cc0c2
#
_cell.length_a   1.000
_cell.length_b   1.000
_cell.length_c   1.000
_cell.angle_alpha   90.00
_cell.angle_beta   90.00
_cell.angle_gamma   90.00
#
_symmetry.space_group_name_H-M   'P 1'
#
loop_
_entity.id
_entity.type
_entity.pdbx_description
1 polymer ?
#
loop_
_entity_poly.entity_id
_entity_poly.type
_entity_poly.pdbx_seq_one_letter_code
_entity_poly.pdbx_strand_id
1 'polypeptide(L)'
;DMLFRSPEAAEAYFAPRQAAQEPAPAEQGYSGILREIRRANDRIADPVLSQKIDRLEEVAGKIFRIIEKEPAKKGKAGTFLNYYLPTTQKLLNSYAEFEEAGVSGENLNQAKAKIQSTMGSIVAGFERQLDELYRADAMDIDSDIRVMETMLRRDSATVADDFGLGGTAVQQEEE
;
A
#
# COMPACT_ATOMS: atom_id res chain seq x y z
N ASP A 1 13.17 -39.80 -10.19
CA ASP A 1 12.61 -40.73 -11.15
C ASP A 1 11.43 -41.57 -10.65
N MET A 2 11.32 -41.78 -9.35
CA MET A 2 10.19 -42.53 -8.80
C MET A 2 8.91 -41.70 -8.60
N LEU A 3 9.01 -40.38 -8.57
CA LEU A 3 7.88 -39.47 -8.37
C LEU A 3 6.92 -39.43 -9.56
N PHE A 4 7.36 -39.85 -10.75
CA PHE A 4 6.60 -39.71 -11.99
C PHE A 4 6.42 -41.05 -12.72
N ARG A 5 6.26 -42.14 -11.97
CA ARG A 5 6.09 -43.50 -12.54
C ARG A 5 4.82 -43.68 -13.37
N SER A 6 3.83 -42.80 -13.18
CA SER A 6 2.62 -42.82 -14.02
C SER A 6 2.20 -41.37 -14.34
N PRO A 7 1.61 -41.16 -15.53
CA PRO A 7 1.03 -39.85 -15.87
C PRO A 7 0.00 -39.34 -14.84
N GLU A 8 -0.73 -40.26 -14.23
CA GLU A 8 -1.73 -39.96 -13.19
C GLU A 8 -1.10 -39.35 -11.93
N ALA A 9 0.07 -39.86 -11.52
CA ALA A 9 0.75 -39.33 -10.35
C ALA A 9 1.29 -37.91 -10.61
N ALA A 10 1.71 -37.64 -11.84
CA ALA A 10 2.14 -36.30 -12.25
C ALA A 10 0.97 -35.32 -12.29
N GLU A 11 -0.18 -35.75 -12.82
CA GLU A 11 -1.39 -34.93 -12.84
C GLU A 11 -1.92 -34.66 -11.45
N ALA A 12 -1.91 -35.64 -10.55
CA ALA A 12 -2.32 -35.47 -9.16
C ALA A 12 -1.37 -34.51 -8.38
N TYR A 13 -0.12 -34.47 -8.78
CA TYR A 13 0.86 -33.55 -8.14
C TYR A 13 0.70 -32.11 -8.57
N PHE A 14 0.35 -31.87 -9.83
CA PHE A 14 0.26 -30.52 -10.39
C PHE A 14 -1.17 -29.94 -10.39
N ALA A 15 -2.19 -30.75 -10.61
CA ALA A 15 -3.57 -30.30 -10.73
C ALA A 15 -4.12 -29.60 -9.47
N PRO A 16 -3.89 -30.07 -8.22
CA PRO A 16 -4.40 -29.37 -7.03
C PRO A 16 -3.74 -28.01 -6.77
N ARG A 17 -2.49 -27.85 -7.21
CA ARG A 17 -1.79 -26.57 -7.06
C ARG A 17 -2.29 -25.51 -8.03
N GLN A 18 -2.62 -25.92 -9.24
CA GLN A 18 -3.18 -25.02 -10.25
C GLN A 18 -4.60 -24.58 -9.88
N ALA A 19 -5.42 -25.51 -9.39
CA ALA A 19 -6.78 -25.22 -8.96
C ALA A 19 -6.86 -24.32 -7.71
N ALA A 20 -5.88 -24.42 -6.80
CA ALA A 20 -5.83 -23.60 -5.58
C ALA A 20 -5.29 -22.19 -5.82
N GLN A 21 -4.79 -21.88 -7.02
CA GLN A 21 -4.10 -20.63 -7.33
C GLN A 21 -4.85 -19.71 -8.28
N GLU A 22 -6.10 -19.99 -8.64
CA GLU A 22 -6.86 -19.13 -9.53
C GLU A 22 -7.88 -18.23 -8.80
N PRO A 23 -7.45 -17.10 -8.22
CA PRO A 23 -8.37 -16.04 -7.86
C PRO A 23 -8.79 -15.25 -9.08
N ALA A 24 -9.73 -14.31 -8.92
CA ALA A 24 -10.23 -13.48 -10.01
C ALA A 24 -9.10 -12.72 -10.75
N PRO A 25 -9.14 -12.59 -12.08
CA PRO A 25 -7.99 -12.15 -12.87
C PRO A 25 -7.39 -10.78 -12.52
N ALA A 26 -8.18 -9.85 -12.00
CA ALA A 26 -7.69 -8.52 -11.65
C ALA A 26 -7.00 -8.48 -10.27
N GLU A 27 -7.39 -9.35 -9.35
CA GLU A 27 -6.81 -9.45 -8.02
C GLU A 27 -5.59 -10.36 -7.99
N GLN A 28 -5.52 -11.33 -8.89
CA GLN A 28 -4.44 -12.31 -8.99
C GLN A 28 -3.07 -11.66 -9.16
N GLY A 29 -2.98 -10.64 -10.03
CA GLY A 29 -1.72 -10.00 -10.34
C GLY A 29 -1.07 -9.38 -9.11
N TYR A 30 -1.81 -8.55 -8.39
CA TYR A 30 -1.27 -7.77 -7.26
C TYR A 30 -1.19 -8.60 -5.98
N SER A 31 -2.22 -9.37 -5.67
CA SER A 31 -2.23 -10.26 -4.52
C SER A 31 -1.20 -11.37 -4.65
N GLY A 32 -0.98 -11.87 -5.87
CA GLY A 32 0.05 -12.85 -6.16
C GLY A 32 1.46 -12.29 -5.93
N ILE A 33 1.71 -11.08 -6.39
CA ILE A 33 2.99 -10.39 -6.18
C ILE A 33 3.24 -10.17 -4.69
N LEU A 34 2.23 -9.73 -3.94
CA LEU A 34 2.35 -9.51 -2.51
C LEU A 34 2.64 -10.82 -1.75
N ARG A 35 2.03 -11.93 -2.16
CA ARG A 35 2.34 -13.25 -1.59
C ARG A 35 3.78 -13.67 -1.86
N GLU A 36 4.30 -13.41 -3.07
CA GLU A 36 5.70 -13.70 -3.39
C GLU A 36 6.65 -12.83 -2.57
N ILE A 37 6.31 -11.57 -2.34
CA ILE A 37 7.06 -10.69 -1.44
C ILE A 37 7.07 -11.25 -0.01
N ARG A 38 5.95 -11.74 0.47
CA ARG A 38 5.85 -12.39 1.79
C ARG A 38 6.71 -13.64 1.86
N ARG A 39 6.71 -14.47 0.83
CA ARG A 39 7.57 -15.66 0.77
C ARG A 39 9.04 -15.29 0.78
N ALA A 40 9.43 -14.26 0.05
CA ALA A 40 10.79 -13.75 0.08
C ALA A 40 11.16 -13.25 1.47
N ASN A 41 10.26 -12.54 2.14
CA ASN A 41 10.46 -12.07 3.52
C ASN A 41 10.72 -13.23 4.49
N ASP A 42 10.00 -14.34 4.36
CA ASP A 42 10.19 -15.52 5.18
C ASP A 42 11.59 -16.14 5.03
N ARG A 43 12.22 -15.91 3.88
CA ARG A 43 13.58 -16.39 3.56
C ARG A 43 14.68 -15.41 3.98
N ILE A 44 14.33 -14.21 4.40
CA ILE A 44 15.26 -13.14 4.75
C ILE A 44 15.40 -13.08 6.26
N ALA A 45 16.64 -13.25 6.73
CA ALA A 45 16.94 -13.30 8.16
C ALA A 45 17.17 -11.92 8.77
N ASP A 46 17.58 -10.92 7.97
CA ASP A 46 17.87 -9.57 8.46
C ASP A 46 16.60 -8.92 9.03
N PRO A 47 16.57 -8.61 10.36
CA PRO A 47 15.39 -8.06 10.99
C PRO A 47 15.04 -6.65 10.50
N VAL A 48 16.02 -5.83 10.14
CA VAL A 48 15.79 -4.46 9.65
C VAL A 48 15.11 -4.49 8.28
N LEU A 49 15.63 -5.33 7.38
CA LEU A 49 15.03 -5.49 6.07
C LEU A 49 13.62 -6.12 6.18
N SER A 50 13.47 -7.14 7.02
CA SER A 50 12.19 -7.80 7.24
C SER A 50 11.13 -6.82 7.76
N GLN A 51 11.47 -5.90 8.66
CA GLN A 51 10.56 -4.85 9.14
C GLN A 51 10.12 -3.92 8.02
N LYS A 52 11.03 -3.54 7.14
CA LYS A 52 10.71 -2.72 5.98
C LYS A 52 9.77 -3.44 5.02
N ILE A 53 9.99 -4.72 4.81
CA ILE A 53 9.12 -5.56 3.97
C ILE A 53 7.73 -5.70 4.62
N ASP A 54 7.65 -5.90 5.92
CA ASP A 54 6.39 -5.95 6.66
C ASP A 54 5.59 -4.65 6.46
N ARG A 55 6.27 -3.51 6.57
CA ARG A 55 5.63 -2.20 6.36
C ARG A 55 5.14 -2.05 4.91
N LEU A 56 5.94 -2.47 3.95
CA LEU A 56 5.57 -2.47 2.54
C LEU A 56 4.33 -3.31 2.28
N GLU A 57 4.25 -4.51 2.84
CA GLU A 57 3.09 -5.39 2.73
C GLU A 57 1.83 -4.73 3.31
N GLU A 58 1.95 -4.10 4.47
CA GLU A 58 0.85 -3.39 5.12
C GLU A 58 0.33 -2.25 4.25
N VAL A 59 1.22 -1.40 3.75
CA VAL A 59 0.87 -0.23 2.91
C VAL A 59 0.27 -0.69 1.58
N ALA A 60 0.89 -1.67 0.93
CA ALA A 60 0.39 -2.22 -0.33
C ALA A 60 -1.00 -2.83 -0.15
N GLY A 61 -1.24 -3.53 0.95
CA GLY A 61 -2.55 -4.08 1.28
C GLY A 61 -3.61 -3.01 1.44
N LYS A 62 -3.27 -1.88 2.05
CA LYS A 62 -4.17 -0.72 2.17
C LYS A 62 -4.48 -0.10 0.82
N ILE A 63 -3.48 0.03 -0.05
CA ILE A 63 -3.68 0.52 -1.43
C ILE A 63 -4.65 -0.39 -2.19
N PHE A 64 -4.46 -1.70 -2.10
CA PHE A 64 -5.35 -2.67 -2.77
C PHE A 64 -6.79 -2.54 -2.29
N ARG A 65 -7.01 -2.39 -0.99
CA ARG A 65 -8.36 -2.22 -0.44
C ARG A 65 -9.04 -0.94 -0.93
N ILE A 66 -8.29 0.14 -1.04
CA ILE A 66 -8.81 1.40 -1.58
C ILE A 66 -9.23 1.23 -3.05
N ILE A 67 -8.40 0.57 -3.85
CA ILE A 67 -8.68 0.33 -5.27
C ILE A 67 -9.88 -0.60 -5.45
N GLU A 68 -10.04 -1.60 -4.60
CA GLU A 68 -11.22 -2.47 -4.61
C GLU A 68 -12.50 -1.70 -4.32
N LYS A 69 -12.47 -0.83 -3.31
CA LYS A 69 -13.63 0.01 -2.94
C LYS A 69 -13.94 1.07 -3.99
N GLU A 70 -12.90 1.66 -4.57
CA GLU A 70 -13.00 2.76 -5.52
C GLU A 70 -12.17 2.47 -6.76
N PRO A 71 -12.68 1.66 -7.71
CA PRO A 71 -11.93 1.27 -8.91
C PRO A 71 -11.43 2.46 -9.76
N ALA A 72 -12.08 3.61 -9.66
CA ALA A 72 -11.65 4.82 -10.35
C ALA A 72 -10.25 5.30 -9.91
N LYS A 73 -9.83 4.95 -8.69
CA LYS A 73 -8.51 5.30 -8.16
C LYS A 73 -7.37 4.43 -8.71
N LYS A 74 -7.69 3.31 -9.37
CA LYS A 74 -6.70 2.38 -9.93
C LYS A 74 -5.75 3.07 -10.91
N GLY A 75 -6.25 3.99 -11.73
CA GLY A 75 -5.43 4.72 -12.68
C GLY A 75 -4.32 5.53 -12.04
N LYS A 76 -4.57 6.10 -10.86
CA LYS A 76 -3.58 6.88 -10.10
C LYS A 76 -2.45 6.01 -9.55
N ALA A 77 -2.73 4.75 -9.29
CA ALA A 77 -1.77 3.80 -8.75
C ALA A 77 -1.11 2.92 -9.83
N GLY A 78 -1.29 3.25 -11.11
CA GLY A 78 -0.85 2.41 -12.21
C GLY A 78 0.65 2.12 -12.21
N THR A 79 1.49 3.14 -12.08
CA THR A 79 2.95 2.98 -12.03
C THR A 79 3.39 2.17 -10.81
N PHE A 80 2.77 2.43 -9.68
CA PHE A 80 3.00 1.70 -8.45
C PHE A 80 2.69 0.21 -8.62
N LEU A 81 1.51 -0.11 -9.14
CA LEU A 81 1.04 -1.49 -9.29
C LEU A 81 1.77 -2.26 -10.39
N ASN A 82 2.11 -1.59 -11.48
CA ASN A 82 2.62 -2.26 -12.68
C ASN A 82 4.14 -2.22 -12.80
N TYR A 83 4.81 -1.35 -12.07
CA TYR A 83 6.26 -1.24 -12.10
C TYR A 83 6.91 -1.41 -10.74
N TYR A 84 6.59 -0.57 -9.76
CA TYR A 84 7.29 -0.60 -8.47
C TYR A 84 7.05 -1.88 -7.69
N LEU A 85 5.83 -2.37 -7.65
CA LEU A 85 5.50 -3.58 -6.91
C LEU A 85 6.16 -4.83 -7.51
N PRO A 86 6.04 -5.10 -8.83
CA PRO A 86 6.72 -6.25 -9.44
C PRO A 86 8.25 -6.16 -9.35
N THR A 87 8.82 -4.97 -9.50
CA THR A 87 10.25 -4.75 -9.40
C THR A 87 10.74 -5.02 -7.98
N THR A 88 9.99 -4.58 -6.97
CA THR A 88 10.29 -4.87 -5.57
C THR A 88 10.31 -6.37 -5.29
N GLN A 89 9.33 -7.11 -5.81
CA GLN A 89 9.32 -8.57 -5.73
C GLN A 89 10.60 -9.18 -6.27
N LYS A 90 11.01 -8.73 -7.45
CA LYS A 90 12.24 -9.22 -8.10
C LYS A 90 13.48 -8.93 -7.26
N LEU A 91 13.61 -7.73 -6.71
CA LEU A 91 14.72 -7.35 -5.86
C LEU A 91 14.79 -8.21 -4.59
N LEU A 92 13.66 -8.45 -3.96
CA LEU A 92 13.59 -9.24 -2.73
C LEU A 92 13.85 -10.72 -2.98
N ASN A 93 13.37 -11.27 -4.08
CA ASN A 93 13.71 -12.63 -4.49
C ASN A 93 15.21 -12.79 -4.73
N SER A 94 15.82 -11.82 -5.41
CA SER A 94 17.26 -11.80 -5.64
C SER A 94 18.04 -11.73 -4.33
N TYR A 95 17.61 -10.88 -3.40
CA TYR A 95 18.23 -10.78 -2.08
C TYR A 95 18.19 -12.11 -1.34
N ALA A 96 17.05 -12.77 -1.31
CA ALA A 96 16.87 -14.05 -0.66
C ALA A 96 17.74 -15.14 -1.29
N GLU A 97 17.86 -15.16 -2.62
CA GLU A 97 18.73 -16.08 -3.33
C GLU A 97 20.20 -15.85 -2.98
N PHE A 98 20.64 -14.59 -2.90
CA PHE A 98 22.01 -14.25 -2.52
C PHE A 98 22.35 -14.70 -1.10
N GLU A 99 21.40 -14.57 -0.16
CA GLU A 99 21.59 -15.08 1.20
C GLU A 99 21.71 -16.60 1.22
N GLU A 100 20.84 -17.29 0.51
CA GLU A 100 20.81 -18.75 0.46
C GLU A 100 22.03 -19.35 -0.24
N ALA A 101 22.62 -18.62 -1.18
CA ALA A 101 23.83 -19.05 -1.86
C ALA A 101 25.00 -19.26 -0.91
N GLY A 102 24.98 -18.60 0.26
CA GLY A 102 25.98 -18.77 1.31
C GLY A 102 27.40 -18.38 0.88
N VAL A 103 27.51 -17.62 -0.20
CA VAL A 103 28.79 -17.20 -0.76
C VAL A 103 29.03 -15.73 -0.41
N SER A 104 30.15 -15.49 0.27
CA SER A 104 30.63 -14.14 0.57
C SER A 104 31.47 -13.63 -0.60
N GLY A 105 30.92 -12.75 -1.39
CA GLY A 105 31.62 -12.08 -2.47
C GLY A 105 31.33 -10.60 -2.47
N GLU A 106 32.27 -9.79 -2.96
CA GLU A 106 32.11 -8.34 -3.00
C GLU A 106 30.89 -7.92 -3.83
N ASN A 107 30.69 -8.55 -4.99
CA ASN A 107 29.55 -8.26 -5.86
C ASN A 107 28.22 -8.57 -5.20
N LEU A 108 28.12 -9.71 -4.51
CA LEU A 108 26.91 -10.10 -3.79
C LEU A 108 26.64 -9.16 -2.62
N ASN A 109 27.68 -8.83 -1.86
CA ASN A 109 27.55 -7.94 -0.71
C ASN A 109 27.14 -6.53 -1.14
N GLN A 110 27.67 -6.01 -2.24
CA GLN A 110 27.26 -4.72 -2.80
C GLN A 110 25.83 -4.73 -3.29
N ALA A 111 25.42 -5.79 -3.99
CA ALA A 111 24.04 -5.94 -4.47
C ALA A 111 23.06 -5.98 -3.30
N LYS A 112 23.36 -6.77 -2.26
CA LYS A 112 22.54 -6.85 -1.05
C LYS A 112 22.43 -5.50 -0.34
N ALA A 113 23.55 -4.79 -0.20
CA ALA A 113 23.58 -3.47 0.42
C ALA A 113 22.72 -2.45 -0.35
N LYS A 114 22.78 -2.48 -1.67
CA LYS A 114 21.95 -1.61 -2.52
C LYS A 114 20.47 -1.91 -2.37
N ILE A 115 20.11 -3.19 -2.33
CA ILE A 115 18.71 -3.59 -2.12
C ILE A 115 18.22 -3.08 -0.76
N GLN A 116 18.99 -3.27 0.30
CA GLN A 116 18.64 -2.79 1.63
C GLN A 116 18.43 -1.28 1.69
N SER A 117 19.36 -0.51 1.11
CA SER A 117 19.25 0.95 1.10
C SER A 117 18.09 1.44 0.25
N THR A 118 17.84 0.77 -0.87
CA THR A 118 16.73 1.10 -1.78
C THR A 118 15.37 0.81 -1.14
N MET A 119 15.27 -0.21 -0.31
CA MET A 119 14.00 -0.57 0.34
C MET A 119 13.41 0.55 1.19
N GLY A 120 14.24 1.34 1.85
CA GLY A 120 13.77 2.50 2.61
C GLY A 120 13.06 3.52 1.70
N SER A 121 13.63 3.79 0.54
CA SER A 121 13.03 4.68 -0.46
C SER A 121 11.77 4.10 -1.07
N ILE A 122 11.74 2.79 -1.30
CA ILE A 122 10.57 2.10 -1.84
C ILE A 122 9.40 2.19 -0.86
N VAL A 123 9.62 1.89 0.41
CA VAL A 123 8.60 1.99 1.45
C VAL A 123 8.05 3.42 1.55
N ALA A 124 8.94 4.41 1.57
CA ALA A 124 8.54 5.82 1.60
C ALA A 124 7.71 6.19 0.37
N GLY A 125 8.07 5.67 -0.81
CA GLY A 125 7.29 5.88 -2.03
C GLY A 125 5.90 5.26 -1.97
N PHE A 126 5.78 4.08 -1.39
CA PHE A 126 4.49 3.40 -1.18
C PHE A 126 3.60 4.17 -0.20
N GLU A 127 4.19 4.70 0.86
CA GLU A 127 3.46 5.54 1.83
C GLU A 127 2.95 6.83 1.18
N ARG A 128 3.75 7.47 0.34
CA ARG A 128 3.33 8.64 -0.42
C ARG A 128 2.21 8.30 -1.40
N GLN A 129 2.28 7.14 -2.05
CA GLN A 129 1.23 6.69 -2.96
C GLN A 129 -0.09 6.48 -2.21
N LEU A 130 -0.04 5.88 -1.03
CA LEU A 130 -1.21 5.70 -0.19
C LEU A 130 -1.83 7.04 0.21
N ASP A 131 -1.00 7.99 0.64
CA ASP A 131 -1.43 9.34 0.99
C ASP A 131 -2.08 10.06 -0.21
N GLU A 132 -1.49 9.94 -1.39
CA GLU A 132 -2.02 10.55 -2.61
C GLU A 132 -3.40 10.00 -3.00
N LEU A 133 -3.67 8.74 -2.71
CA LEU A 133 -4.99 8.15 -2.97
C LEU A 133 -6.09 8.77 -2.10
N TYR A 134 -5.74 9.34 -0.95
CA TYR A 134 -6.68 10.05 -0.07
C TYR A 134 -6.81 11.54 -0.39
N ARG A 135 -6.04 12.06 -1.32
CA ARG A 135 -5.99 13.51 -1.60
C ARG A 135 -7.35 14.11 -1.95
N ALA A 136 -8.09 13.45 -2.85
CA ALA A 136 -9.41 13.92 -3.24
C ALA A 136 -10.37 13.93 -2.05
N ASP A 137 -10.35 12.87 -1.25
CA ASP A 137 -11.19 12.75 -0.06
C ASP A 137 -10.86 13.84 0.97
N ALA A 138 -9.58 14.12 1.18
CA ALA A 138 -9.13 15.18 2.09
C ALA A 138 -9.57 16.56 1.63
N MET A 139 -9.54 16.81 0.31
CA MET A 139 -10.03 18.07 -0.26
C MET A 139 -11.53 18.22 -0.11
N ASP A 140 -12.29 17.14 -0.31
CA ASP A 140 -13.74 17.13 -0.13
C ASP A 140 -14.11 17.42 1.34
N ILE A 141 -13.42 16.80 2.28
CA ILE A 141 -13.61 17.04 3.72
C ILE A 141 -13.31 18.51 4.06
N ASP A 142 -12.24 19.06 3.53
CA ASP A 142 -11.89 20.47 3.74
C ASP A 142 -12.99 21.40 3.24
N SER A 143 -13.53 21.12 2.06
CA SER A 143 -14.65 21.87 1.50
C SER A 143 -15.90 21.76 2.36
N ASP A 144 -16.23 20.57 2.82
CA ASP A 144 -17.39 20.32 3.69
C ASP A 144 -17.24 21.06 5.01
N ILE A 145 -16.04 21.07 5.60
CA ILE A 145 -15.76 21.80 6.84
C ILE A 145 -15.97 23.30 6.64
N ARG A 146 -15.48 23.86 5.54
CA ARG A 146 -15.66 25.30 5.25
C ARG A 146 -17.14 25.68 5.13
N VAL A 147 -17.91 24.85 4.44
CA VAL A 147 -19.37 25.05 4.31
C VAL A 147 -20.02 25.00 5.69
N MET A 148 -19.68 23.97 6.47
CA MET A 148 -20.24 23.81 7.81
C MET A 148 -19.89 24.98 8.73
N GLU A 149 -18.65 25.44 8.72
CA GLU A 149 -18.20 26.61 9.49
C GLU A 149 -18.97 27.88 9.11
N THR A 150 -19.21 28.07 7.81
CA THR A 150 -20.00 29.21 7.30
C THR A 150 -21.43 29.12 7.79
N MET A 151 -22.04 27.95 7.74
CA MET A 151 -23.40 27.75 8.21
C MET A 151 -23.51 27.92 9.72
N LEU A 152 -22.56 27.40 10.48
CA LEU A 152 -22.51 27.57 11.93
C LEU A 152 -22.41 29.06 12.34
N ARG A 153 -21.59 29.82 11.63
CA ARG A 153 -21.50 31.28 11.86
C ARG A 153 -22.81 31.99 11.56
N ARG A 154 -23.48 31.63 10.46
CA ARG A 154 -24.78 32.17 10.07
C ARG A 154 -25.85 31.86 11.12
N ASP A 155 -25.94 30.57 11.51
CA ASP A 155 -26.93 30.15 12.49
C ASP A 155 -26.68 30.77 13.87
N SER A 156 -25.42 30.91 14.28
CA SER A 156 -25.05 31.60 15.52
C SER A 156 -25.43 33.06 15.48
N ALA A 157 -25.23 33.72 14.34
CA ALA A 157 -25.63 35.13 14.16
C ALA A 157 -27.15 35.26 14.21
N THR A 158 -27.91 34.34 13.58
CA THR A 158 -29.37 34.34 13.60
C THR A 158 -29.90 34.12 15.02
N VAL A 159 -29.33 33.16 15.74
CA VAL A 159 -29.70 32.91 17.14
C VAL A 159 -29.37 34.09 18.01
N ALA A 160 -28.22 34.72 17.80
CA ALA A 160 -27.81 35.92 18.52
C ALA A 160 -28.77 37.08 18.28
N ASP A 161 -29.22 37.28 17.04
CA ASP A 161 -30.22 38.28 16.68
C ASP A 161 -31.56 38.00 17.32
N ASP A 162 -32.05 36.73 17.28
CA ASP A 162 -33.31 36.31 17.86
C ASP A 162 -33.37 36.54 19.39
N PHE A 163 -32.21 36.39 20.05
CA PHE A 163 -32.07 36.61 21.48
C PHE A 163 -31.51 37.97 21.87
N GLY A 164 -31.22 38.83 20.88
CA GLY A 164 -30.66 40.17 21.12
C GLY A 164 -29.18 40.19 21.46
N LEU A 165 -28.49 39.05 21.31
CA LEU A 165 -27.06 38.94 21.69
C LEU A 165 -26.12 39.52 20.64
N GLY A 166 -26.51 39.48 19.37
CA GLY A 166 -25.71 39.99 18.26
C GLY A 166 -25.55 41.53 18.31
N GLY A 167 -26.58 42.26 18.70
CA GLY A 167 -26.53 43.71 18.87
C GLY A 167 -25.61 44.15 19.98
N THR A 168 -25.53 43.38 21.04
CA THR A 168 -24.64 43.68 22.19
C THR A 168 -23.16 43.48 21.81
N ALA A 169 -22.84 42.48 21.04
CA ALA A 169 -21.48 42.25 20.59
C ALA A 169 -20.97 43.34 19.65
N VAL A 170 -21.80 43.85 18.75
CA VAL A 170 -21.46 44.94 17.85
C VAL A 170 -21.19 46.23 18.62
N GLN A 171 -21.90 46.51 19.68
CA GLN A 171 -21.68 47.69 20.53
C GLN A 171 -20.36 47.63 21.29
N GLN A 172 -19.87 46.46 21.63
CA GLN A 172 -18.57 46.26 22.29
C GLN A 172 -17.37 46.51 21.35
N GLU A 173 -17.56 46.27 20.07
CA GLU A 173 -16.50 46.51 19.07
C GLU A 173 -16.32 47.97 18.71
N GLU A 174 -17.31 48.84 18.94
CA GLU A 174 -17.25 50.26 18.66
C GLU A 174 -16.57 51.07 19.77
N GLU A 175 -16.36 50.51 20.94
CA GLU A 175 -15.62 51.13 22.04
C GLU A 175 -14.12 50.79 22.05
#